data_1f27e1f3027d05aa79f0ff08d0f87385
#
_entry.id   1f27e1f3027d05aa79f0ff08d0f87385
#
_cell.length_a   1.000
_cell.length_b   1.000
_cell.length_c   1.000
_cell.angle_alpha   90.00
_cell.angle_beta   90.00
_cell.angle_gamma   90.00
#
_symmetry.space_group_name_H-M   'P 1'
#
loop_
_entity.id
_entity.type
_entity.pdbx_description
1 polymer ?
#
loop_
_entity_poly.entity_id
_entity_poly.type
_entity_poly.pdbx_seq_one_letter_code
_entity_poly.pdbx_strand_id
1 'polypeptide(L)'
;DGAIEACTIDKETMEPSFTVVGDPGQKPIGLCGSGIIDVISELFSAGIINPKGKFVREGERIHRDKYGMGSYVLAFQKDAGAEKDVEITEVDIDNFIRAKGAIFSAIRTMLNSLEFDVSMIEEVYVAGGIGSGINMKNAVNIGMFPDIPLEKFHYIGNSSLTGAYLMLLSTQAEKKTYELASNMTYMELSTVPTYMDEFVGACFIPHTDASMSVSYTHLRAHETRHDL
;
A
#
# COMPACT_ATOMS: atom_id res chain seq x y z
N ASP A 1 -10.84 10.88 13.75
CA ASP A 1 -11.86 9.87 14.06
C ASP A 1 -12.76 9.65 12.83
N GLY A 2 -13.35 8.45 12.72
CA GLY A 2 -14.24 8.12 11.61
C GLY A 2 -13.56 7.61 10.33
N ALA A 3 -12.25 7.53 10.25
CA ALA A 3 -11.57 6.95 9.10
C ALA A 3 -11.51 5.41 9.19
N ILE A 4 -11.82 4.71 8.09
CA ILE A 4 -11.60 3.26 7.97
C ILE A 4 -10.09 3.03 7.94
N GLU A 5 -9.58 2.23 8.88
CA GLU A 5 -8.14 1.97 9.05
C GLU A 5 -7.71 0.57 8.62
N ALA A 6 -8.63 -0.42 8.70
CA ALA A 6 -8.42 -1.77 8.23
C ALA A 6 -9.70 -2.30 7.59
N CYS A 7 -9.56 -3.17 6.59
CA CYS A 7 -10.69 -3.73 5.85
C CYS A 7 -10.37 -5.15 5.38
N THR A 8 -11.41 -5.99 5.39
CA THR A 8 -11.44 -7.28 4.68
C THR A 8 -12.69 -7.32 3.82
N ILE A 9 -12.65 -8.05 2.69
CA ILE A 9 -13.81 -8.17 1.78
C ILE A 9 -14.06 -9.65 1.52
N ASP A 10 -15.30 -10.07 1.76
CA ASP A 10 -15.72 -11.42 1.41
C ASP A 10 -15.74 -11.61 -0.10
N LYS A 11 -15.08 -12.66 -0.60
CA LYS A 11 -14.89 -12.88 -2.04
C LYS A 11 -16.19 -13.21 -2.78
N GLU A 12 -17.13 -13.87 -2.12
CA GLU A 12 -18.39 -14.32 -2.74
C GLU A 12 -19.43 -13.22 -2.71
N THR A 13 -19.68 -12.68 -1.53
CA THR A 13 -20.73 -11.68 -1.30
C THR A 13 -20.29 -10.26 -1.64
N MET A 14 -19.00 -10.01 -1.70
CA MET A 14 -18.39 -8.68 -1.82
C MET A 14 -18.75 -7.75 -0.65
N GLU A 15 -19.07 -8.31 0.52
CA GLU A 15 -19.37 -7.51 1.72
C GLU A 15 -18.07 -7.11 2.45
N PRO A 16 -17.88 -5.82 2.75
CA PRO A 16 -16.74 -5.36 3.52
C PRO A 16 -16.98 -5.52 5.01
N SER A 17 -15.93 -5.87 5.74
CA SER A 17 -15.82 -5.75 7.19
C SER A 17 -14.63 -4.85 7.48
N PHE A 18 -14.81 -3.81 8.30
CA PHE A 18 -13.77 -2.82 8.55
C PHE A 18 -13.77 -2.33 9.99
N THR A 19 -12.61 -1.79 10.39
CA THR A 19 -12.46 -1.05 11.65
C THR A 19 -12.32 0.44 11.35
N VAL A 20 -12.81 1.26 12.29
CA VAL A 20 -12.87 2.72 12.16
C VAL A 20 -12.10 3.34 13.33
N VAL A 21 -11.26 4.32 13.03
CA VAL A 21 -10.52 5.08 14.05
C VAL A 21 -11.49 5.90 14.89
N GLY A 22 -11.42 5.76 16.20
CA GLY A 22 -12.23 6.50 17.17
C GLY A 22 -12.90 5.59 18.20
N ASP A 23 -13.96 6.08 18.81
CA ASP A 23 -14.70 5.37 19.84
C ASP A 23 -15.47 4.15 19.29
N PRO A 24 -15.73 3.14 20.13
CA PRO A 24 -16.56 1.99 19.74
C PRO A 24 -17.91 2.43 19.19
N GLY A 25 -18.24 2.01 17.95
CA GLY A 25 -19.47 2.39 17.27
C GLY A 25 -19.38 3.67 16.44
N GLN A 26 -18.18 4.25 16.32
CA GLN A 26 -17.93 5.37 15.39
C GLN A 26 -18.31 4.96 13.96
N LYS A 27 -19.16 5.77 13.32
CA LYS A 27 -19.54 5.56 11.93
C LYS A 27 -18.42 6.00 10.98
N PRO A 28 -18.20 5.29 9.85
CA PRO A 28 -17.18 5.65 8.88
C PRO A 28 -17.57 6.93 8.13
N ILE A 29 -16.58 7.82 7.94
CA ILE A 29 -16.72 9.05 7.15
C ILE A 29 -15.74 9.13 5.98
N GLY A 30 -14.79 8.19 5.90
CA GLY A 30 -13.77 8.13 4.86
C GLY A 30 -12.73 7.05 5.15
N LEU A 31 -11.62 7.05 4.43
CA LEU A 31 -10.52 6.11 4.58
C LEU A 31 -9.25 6.85 5.03
N CYS A 32 -8.44 6.21 5.87
CA CYS A 32 -7.06 6.62 6.09
C CYS A 32 -6.10 5.87 5.16
N GLY A 33 -4.81 6.21 5.21
CA GLY A 33 -3.80 5.62 4.31
C GLY A 33 -3.67 4.10 4.44
N SER A 34 -3.72 3.55 5.66
CA SER A 34 -3.70 2.10 5.90
C SER A 34 -4.96 1.43 5.37
N GLY A 35 -6.13 2.04 5.59
CA GLY A 35 -7.40 1.53 5.07
C GLY A 35 -7.45 1.48 3.55
N ILE A 36 -6.86 2.45 2.84
CA ILE A 36 -6.76 2.41 1.37
C ILE A 36 -5.92 1.22 0.90
N ILE A 37 -4.80 0.93 1.57
CA ILE A 37 -3.94 -0.22 1.26
C ILE A 37 -4.72 -1.52 1.41
N ASP A 38 -5.41 -1.69 2.53
CA ASP A 38 -6.21 -2.89 2.80
C ASP A 38 -7.33 -3.04 1.78
N VAL A 39 -8.13 -2.00 1.56
CA VAL A 39 -9.25 -2.04 0.61
C VAL A 39 -8.79 -2.42 -0.79
N ILE A 40 -7.71 -1.82 -1.31
CA ILE A 40 -7.21 -2.14 -2.64
C ILE A 40 -6.66 -3.57 -2.71
N SER A 41 -5.95 -4.02 -1.67
CA SER A 41 -5.45 -5.41 -1.59
C SER A 41 -6.60 -6.43 -1.58
N GLU A 42 -7.64 -6.16 -0.79
CA GLU A 42 -8.81 -7.04 -0.69
C GLU A 42 -9.63 -7.06 -1.98
N LEU A 43 -9.90 -5.90 -2.59
CA LEU A 43 -10.57 -5.80 -3.88
C LEU A 43 -9.84 -6.59 -4.98
N PHE A 44 -8.51 -6.51 -4.98
CA PHE A 44 -7.67 -7.24 -5.94
C PHE A 44 -7.67 -8.74 -5.65
N SER A 45 -7.50 -9.14 -4.38
CA SER A 45 -7.50 -10.55 -3.95
C SER A 45 -8.84 -11.23 -4.17
N ALA A 46 -9.94 -10.50 -4.01
CA ALA A 46 -11.29 -10.98 -4.31
C ALA A 46 -11.62 -10.98 -5.82
N GLY A 47 -10.71 -10.55 -6.70
CA GLY A 47 -10.94 -10.45 -8.13
C GLY A 47 -12.02 -9.43 -8.52
N ILE A 48 -12.28 -8.45 -7.67
CA ILE A 48 -13.25 -7.36 -7.93
C ILE A 48 -12.64 -6.31 -8.85
N ILE A 49 -11.33 -6.05 -8.69
CA ILE A 49 -10.57 -5.22 -9.60
C ILE A 49 -9.49 -6.02 -10.33
N ASN A 50 -9.14 -5.58 -11.54
CA ASN A 50 -8.06 -6.15 -12.32
C ASN A 50 -6.68 -5.51 -11.94
N PRO A 51 -5.53 -5.98 -12.49
CA PRO A 51 -4.22 -5.39 -12.22
C PRO A 51 -4.09 -3.89 -12.54
N LYS A 52 -4.98 -3.33 -13.34
CA LYS A 52 -5.04 -1.89 -13.65
C LYS A 52 -5.94 -1.10 -12.70
N GLY A 53 -6.47 -1.75 -11.65
CA GLY A 53 -7.38 -1.12 -10.70
C GLY A 53 -8.79 -0.83 -11.25
N LYS A 54 -9.21 -1.52 -12.34
CA LYS A 54 -10.55 -1.35 -12.92
C LYS A 54 -11.50 -2.41 -12.39
N PHE A 55 -12.72 -2.03 -12.03
CA PHE A 55 -13.75 -2.96 -11.58
C PHE A 55 -14.17 -3.89 -12.72
N VAL A 56 -14.12 -5.21 -12.46
CA VAL A 56 -14.43 -6.27 -13.41
C VAL A 56 -15.61 -7.15 -12.98
N ARG A 57 -16.12 -6.92 -11.77
CA ARG A 57 -17.35 -7.55 -11.26
C ARG A 57 -18.46 -6.51 -11.18
N GLU A 58 -19.70 -6.99 -11.13
CA GLU A 58 -20.90 -6.20 -10.89
C GLU A 58 -21.56 -6.66 -9.58
N GLY A 59 -22.31 -5.78 -8.92
CA GLY A 59 -23.01 -6.09 -7.67
C GLY A 59 -23.56 -4.83 -7.03
N GLU A 60 -24.30 -4.99 -5.92
CA GLU A 60 -24.96 -3.87 -5.23
C GLU A 60 -23.97 -2.79 -4.76
N ARG A 61 -22.72 -3.21 -4.44
CA ARG A 61 -21.67 -2.29 -3.96
C ARG A 61 -20.82 -1.67 -5.06
N ILE A 62 -21.04 -2.09 -6.34
CA ILE A 62 -20.30 -1.54 -7.47
C ILE A 62 -21.20 -0.54 -8.18
N HIS A 63 -20.87 0.74 -8.09
CA HIS A 63 -21.56 1.79 -8.81
C HIS A 63 -20.76 2.22 -10.04
N ARG A 64 -21.46 2.70 -11.06
CA ARG A 64 -20.83 3.32 -12.22
C ARG A 64 -21.45 4.68 -12.46
N ASP A 65 -20.59 5.67 -12.67
CA ASP A 65 -21.03 7.01 -13.00
C ASP A 65 -21.49 7.11 -14.48
N LYS A 66 -21.94 8.29 -14.87
CA LYS A 66 -22.39 8.58 -16.25
C LYS A 66 -21.30 8.44 -17.32
N TYR A 67 -20.02 8.35 -16.92
CA TYR A 67 -18.88 8.14 -17.80
C TYR A 67 -18.38 6.69 -17.77
N GLY A 68 -19.04 5.82 -17.01
CA GLY A 68 -18.67 4.42 -16.85
C GLY A 68 -17.54 4.19 -15.83
N MET A 69 -17.15 5.20 -15.06
CA MET A 69 -16.15 5.07 -13.99
C MET A 69 -16.77 4.32 -12.82
N GLY A 70 -16.06 3.27 -12.37
CA GLY A 70 -16.52 2.44 -11.26
C GLY A 70 -16.16 3.03 -9.91
N SER A 71 -16.97 2.69 -8.91
CA SER A 71 -16.66 2.84 -7.49
C SER A 71 -17.17 1.65 -6.68
N TYR A 72 -16.55 1.40 -5.53
CA TYR A 72 -16.99 0.37 -4.59
C TYR A 72 -17.40 1.01 -3.28
N VAL A 73 -18.63 0.72 -2.85
CA VAL A 73 -19.23 1.27 -1.64
C VAL A 73 -18.83 0.45 -0.42
N LEU A 74 -18.06 1.06 0.48
CA LEU A 74 -17.66 0.49 1.77
C LEU A 74 -18.78 0.62 2.81
N ALA A 75 -19.40 1.79 2.91
CA ALA A 75 -20.55 2.02 3.75
C ALA A 75 -21.58 2.88 3.02
N PHE A 76 -22.82 2.40 2.96
CA PHE A 76 -23.92 3.19 2.42
C PHE A 76 -24.24 4.37 3.36
N GLN A 77 -24.78 5.44 2.81
CA GLN A 77 -25.11 6.70 3.51
C GLN A 77 -25.86 6.45 4.84
N LYS A 78 -26.81 5.51 4.86
CA LYS A 78 -27.58 5.15 6.06
C LYS A 78 -26.71 4.63 7.23
N ASP A 79 -25.57 4.00 6.90
CA ASP A 79 -24.64 3.39 7.84
C ASP A 79 -23.38 4.25 8.03
N ALA A 80 -23.16 5.23 7.17
CA ALA A 80 -22.05 6.18 7.21
C ALA A 80 -22.30 7.32 8.22
N GLY A 81 -21.21 7.93 8.67
CA GLY A 81 -21.22 9.18 9.43
C GLY A 81 -21.14 10.44 8.54
N ALA A 82 -21.34 10.28 7.24
CA ALA A 82 -21.31 11.32 6.21
C ALA A 82 -22.65 11.45 5.51
N GLU A 83 -22.87 12.57 4.81
CA GLU A 83 -24.09 12.83 4.03
C GLU A 83 -24.17 12.05 2.70
N LYS A 84 -23.19 11.18 2.44
CA LYS A 84 -23.07 10.36 1.24
C LYS A 84 -22.46 9.00 1.57
N ASP A 85 -22.49 8.08 0.61
CA ASP A 85 -21.78 6.82 0.72
C ASP A 85 -20.27 7.05 0.94
N VAL A 86 -19.65 6.16 1.72
CA VAL A 86 -18.19 6.06 1.81
C VAL A 86 -17.75 5.05 0.77
N GLU A 87 -17.07 5.51 -0.25
CA GLU A 87 -16.68 4.71 -1.41
C GLU A 87 -15.22 4.95 -1.80
N ILE A 88 -14.65 4.02 -2.56
CA ILE A 88 -13.38 4.16 -3.26
C ILE A 88 -13.65 4.09 -4.77
N THR A 89 -13.13 5.07 -5.51
CA THR A 89 -13.34 5.18 -6.95
C THR A 89 -12.15 4.63 -7.74
N GLU A 90 -12.35 4.32 -9.02
CA GLU A 90 -11.23 3.96 -9.92
C GLU A 90 -10.18 5.08 -10.04
N VAL A 91 -10.57 6.34 -9.82
CA VAL A 91 -9.63 7.48 -9.81
C VAL A 91 -8.73 7.42 -8.57
N ASP A 92 -9.32 7.11 -7.40
CA ASP A 92 -8.56 6.97 -6.16
C ASP A 92 -7.58 5.80 -6.25
N ILE A 93 -8.03 4.67 -6.82
CA ILE A 93 -7.20 3.48 -7.05
C ILE A 93 -6.05 3.81 -8.03
N ASP A 94 -6.30 4.51 -9.12
CA ASP A 94 -5.27 4.92 -10.10
C ASP A 94 -4.22 5.83 -9.44
N ASN A 95 -4.65 6.81 -8.66
CA ASN A 95 -3.75 7.68 -7.90
C ASN A 95 -2.89 6.88 -6.90
N PHE A 96 -3.51 5.91 -6.22
CA PHE A 96 -2.79 5.04 -5.29
C PHE A 96 -1.78 4.13 -6.03
N ILE A 97 -2.16 3.54 -7.17
CA ILE A 97 -1.27 2.71 -7.99
C ILE A 97 -0.02 3.50 -8.41
N ARG A 98 -0.18 4.77 -8.79
CA ARG A 98 0.97 5.65 -9.12
C ARG A 98 1.85 5.91 -7.89
N ALA A 99 1.26 6.17 -6.74
CA ALA A 99 2.00 6.39 -5.50
C ALA A 99 2.80 5.14 -5.08
N LYS A 100 2.16 3.94 -5.08
CA LYS A 100 2.86 2.70 -4.76
C LYS A 100 3.92 2.35 -5.82
N GLY A 101 3.63 2.64 -7.09
CA GLY A 101 4.57 2.46 -8.20
C GLY A 101 5.83 3.30 -8.01
N ALA A 102 5.70 4.55 -7.58
CA ALA A 102 6.84 5.41 -7.27
C ALA A 102 7.70 4.87 -6.11
N ILE A 103 7.06 4.32 -5.06
CA ILE A 103 7.78 3.70 -3.93
C ILE A 103 8.56 2.47 -4.41
N PHE A 104 7.89 1.54 -5.08
CA PHE A 104 8.49 0.29 -5.54
C PHE A 104 9.64 0.55 -6.52
N SER A 105 9.41 1.40 -7.54
CA SER A 105 10.42 1.71 -8.54
C SER A 105 11.63 2.43 -7.96
N ALA A 106 11.44 3.30 -6.95
CA ALA A 106 12.56 3.94 -6.26
C ALA A 106 13.42 2.90 -5.52
N ILE A 107 12.80 1.96 -4.80
CA ILE A 107 13.52 0.87 -4.12
C ILE A 107 14.29 0.02 -5.13
N ARG A 108 13.63 -0.41 -6.21
CA ARG A 108 14.25 -1.24 -7.26
C ARG A 108 15.41 -0.52 -7.93
N THR A 109 15.21 0.74 -8.31
CA THR A 109 16.26 1.54 -8.96
C THR A 109 17.47 1.71 -8.05
N MET A 110 17.23 1.95 -6.75
CA MET A 110 18.32 2.05 -5.76
C MET A 110 19.10 0.72 -5.65
N LEU A 111 18.41 -0.41 -5.50
CA LEU A 111 19.05 -1.72 -5.42
C LEU A 111 19.84 -2.04 -6.69
N ASN A 112 19.24 -1.83 -7.86
CA ASN A 112 19.90 -2.08 -9.15
C ASN A 112 21.16 -1.20 -9.33
N SER A 113 21.11 0.06 -8.89
CA SER A 113 22.28 0.97 -8.97
C SER A 113 23.43 0.56 -8.05
N LEU A 114 23.14 -0.22 -7.01
CA LEU A 114 24.13 -0.78 -6.10
C LEU A 114 24.49 -2.23 -6.45
N GLU A 115 23.94 -2.77 -7.54
CA GLU A 115 24.08 -4.18 -7.94
C GLU A 115 23.62 -5.16 -6.84
N PHE A 116 22.59 -4.76 -6.05
CA PHE A 116 22.02 -5.56 -4.98
C PHE A 116 20.77 -6.27 -5.46
N ASP A 117 20.71 -7.58 -5.21
CA ASP A 117 19.50 -8.37 -5.38
C ASP A 117 18.56 -8.17 -4.18
N VAL A 118 17.24 -8.28 -4.40
CA VAL A 118 16.22 -8.17 -3.35
C VAL A 118 16.45 -9.17 -2.22
N SER A 119 16.97 -10.36 -2.53
CA SER A 119 17.29 -11.39 -1.53
C SER A 119 18.39 -10.98 -0.53
N MET A 120 19.22 -10.00 -0.89
CA MET A 120 20.27 -9.45 -0.03
C MET A 120 19.75 -8.50 1.05
N ILE A 121 18.48 -8.11 0.99
CA ILE A 121 17.86 -7.28 2.02
C ILE A 121 17.75 -8.11 3.31
N GLU A 122 18.41 -7.66 4.36
CA GLU A 122 18.38 -8.29 5.68
C GLU A 122 17.19 -7.77 6.50
N GLU A 123 16.98 -6.45 6.52
CA GLU A 123 15.93 -5.80 7.29
C GLU A 123 15.39 -4.56 6.56
N VAL A 124 14.11 -4.27 6.77
CA VAL A 124 13.42 -3.07 6.28
C VAL A 124 12.79 -2.33 7.45
N TYR A 125 13.21 -1.11 7.69
CA TYR A 125 12.65 -0.26 8.73
C TYR A 125 11.61 0.68 8.15
N VAL A 126 10.37 0.52 8.60
CA VAL A 126 9.24 1.36 8.19
C VAL A 126 8.99 2.41 9.26
N ALA A 127 9.15 3.68 8.89
CA ALA A 127 8.99 4.82 9.78
C ALA A 127 7.82 5.72 9.35
N GLY A 128 7.28 6.48 10.30
CA GLY A 128 6.25 7.48 10.06
C GLY A 128 4.88 7.10 10.62
N GLY A 129 3.97 8.07 10.70
CA GLY A 129 2.66 7.89 11.33
C GLY A 129 1.74 6.90 10.61
N ILE A 130 1.83 6.80 9.28
CA ILE A 130 1.03 5.86 8.48
C ILE A 130 1.52 4.41 8.71
N GLY A 131 2.83 4.21 8.90
CA GLY A 131 3.43 2.89 9.03
C GLY A 131 2.89 2.04 10.18
N SER A 132 2.40 2.67 11.28
CA SER A 132 1.86 1.94 12.44
C SER A 132 0.60 1.15 12.14
N GLY A 133 -0.18 1.57 11.15
CA GLY A 133 -1.43 0.94 10.75
C GLY A 133 -1.33 0.11 9.46
N ILE A 134 -0.17 0.07 8.79
CA ILE A 134 -0.03 -0.67 7.54
C ILE A 134 -0.04 -2.18 7.81
N ASN A 135 -0.98 -2.88 7.17
CA ASN A 135 -0.88 -4.33 7.01
C ASN A 135 0.19 -4.64 5.98
N MET A 136 1.36 -5.06 6.45
CA MET A 136 2.53 -5.29 5.60
C MET A 136 2.30 -6.38 4.55
N LYS A 137 1.53 -7.42 4.90
CA LYS A 137 1.12 -8.46 3.94
C LYS A 137 0.34 -7.86 2.77
N ASN A 138 -0.62 -6.97 3.04
CA ASN A 138 -1.41 -6.30 2.02
C ASN A 138 -0.55 -5.34 1.19
N ALA A 139 0.37 -4.61 1.82
CA ALA A 139 1.29 -3.70 1.13
C ALA A 139 2.23 -4.44 0.16
N VAL A 140 2.76 -5.62 0.55
CA VAL A 140 3.55 -6.49 -0.33
C VAL A 140 2.68 -7.09 -1.43
N ASN A 141 1.47 -7.57 -1.08
CA ASN A 141 0.54 -8.19 -2.03
C ASN A 141 0.16 -7.28 -3.21
N ILE A 142 0.02 -5.98 -2.97
CA ILE A 142 -0.26 -5.00 -4.03
C ILE A 142 1.01 -4.47 -4.72
N GLY A 143 2.20 -4.94 -4.33
CA GLY A 143 3.47 -4.51 -4.90
C GLY A 143 3.88 -3.09 -4.51
N MET A 144 3.59 -2.65 -3.28
CA MET A 144 4.13 -1.41 -2.72
C MET A 144 5.58 -1.60 -2.27
N PHE A 145 5.90 -2.77 -1.73
CA PHE A 145 7.24 -3.19 -1.33
C PHE A 145 7.67 -4.45 -2.09
N PRO A 146 8.98 -4.70 -2.22
CA PRO A 146 9.49 -5.96 -2.76
C PRO A 146 8.97 -7.16 -1.97
N ASP A 147 8.83 -8.30 -2.65
CA ASP A 147 8.36 -9.55 -2.06
C ASP A 147 9.48 -10.23 -1.26
N ILE A 148 9.61 -9.84 -0.01
CA ILE A 148 10.55 -10.40 0.97
C ILE A 148 9.79 -10.92 2.18
N PRO A 149 10.40 -11.82 2.99
CA PRO A 149 9.77 -12.36 4.19
C PRO A 149 9.27 -11.26 5.14
N LEU A 150 8.03 -11.40 5.62
CA LEU A 150 7.37 -10.38 6.43
C LEU A 150 8.08 -10.08 7.75
N GLU A 151 8.80 -11.07 8.30
CA GLU A 151 9.61 -10.93 9.52
C GLU A 151 10.80 -9.97 9.38
N LYS A 152 11.19 -9.63 8.16
CA LYS A 152 12.23 -8.63 7.89
C LYS A 152 11.74 -7.18 7.99
N PHE A 153 10.41 -6.95 8.07
CA PHE A 153 9.85 -5.62 8.20
C PHE A 153 9.70 -5.22 9.67
N HIS A 154 10.28 -4.09 10.03
CA HIS A 154 10.25 -3.54 11.39
C HIS A 154 9.63 -2.15 11.39
N TYR A 155 8.51 -1.99 12.08
CA TYR A 155 7.94 -0.67 12.28
C TYR A 155 8.62 0.02 13.47
N ILE A 156 9.20 1.21 13.23
CA ILE A 156 10.00 1.95 14.22
C ILE A 156 9.37 3.27 14.69
N GLY A 157 8.09 3.49 14.38
CA GLY A 157 7.36 4.67 14.82
C GLY A 157 7.80 5.96 14.11
N ASN A 158 7.56 7.11 14.73
CA ASN A 158 7.95 8.40 14.19
C ASN A 158 9.44 8.66 14.47
N SER A 159 10.31 8.10 13.63
CA SER A 159 11.76 8.20 13.78
C SER A 159 12.28 9.66 13.67
N SER A 160 11.61 10.51 12.88
CA SER A 160 11.96 11.93 12.76
C SER A 160 11.77 12.66 14.08
N LEU A 161 10.64 12.45 14.76
CA LEU A 161 10.37 13.02 16.07
C LEU A 161 11.34 12.48 17.12
N THR A 162 11.57 11.16 17.13
CA THR A 162 12.51 10.52 18.06
C THR A 162 13.92 11.04 17.85
N GLY A 163 14.36 11.17 16.59
CA GLY A 163 15.67 11.72 16.25
C GLY A 163 15.84 13.17 16.71
N ALA A 164 14.84 14.03 16.45
CA ALA A 164 14.85 15.41 16.92
C ALA A 164 14.92 15.50 18.46
N TYR A 165 14.15 14.65 19.15
CA TYR A 165 14.17 14.59 20.61
C TYR A 165 15.55 14.17 21.16
N LEU A 166 16.17 13.15 20.54
CA LEU A 166 17.51 12.69 20.92
C LEU A 166 18.58 13.79 20.70
N MET A 167 18.49 14.54 19.59
CA MET A 167 19.40 15.67 19.34
C MET A 167 19.26 16.78 20.37
N LEU A 168 18.06 17.07 20.86
CA LEU A 168 17.83 18.05 21.92
C LEU A 168 18.42 17.62 23.28
N LEU A 169 18.46 16.32 23.56
CA LEU A 169 18.92 15.78 24.83
C LEU A 169 20.42 15.46 24.86
N SER A 170 21.08 15.34 23.72
CA SER A 170 22.46 14.85 23.65
C SER A 170 23.25 15.52 22.53
N THR A 171 24.26 16.28 22.90
CA THR A 171 25.23 16.84 21.95
C THR A 171 26.02 15.78 21.17
N GLN A 172 26.15 14.58 21.75
CA GLN A 172 26.76 13.44 21.04
C GLN A 172 25.83 12.91 19.95
N ALA A 173 24.53 12.79 20.23
CA ALA A 173 23.54 12.39 19.23
C ALA A 173 23.45 13.43 18.10
N GLU A 174 23.47 14.72 18.43
CA GLU A 174 23.50 15.81 17.45
C GLU A 174 24.71 15.68 16.51
N LYS A 175 25.93 15.56 17.05
CA LYS A 175 27.14 15.38 16.25
C LYS A 175 27.08 14.16 15.36
N LYS A 176 26.60 13.02 15.92
CA LYS A 176 26.46 11.77 15.15
C LYS A 176 25.47 11.91 14.00
N THR A 177 24.37 12.65 14.20
CA THR A 177 23.38 12.91 13.15
C THR A 177 23.98 13.73 12.00
N TYR A 178 24.77 14.77 12.30
CA TYR A 178 25.48 15.53 11.25
C TYR A 178 26.54 14.71 10.52
N GLU A 179 27.28 13.85 11.23
CA GLU A 179 28.22 12.91 10.61
C GLU A 179 27.50 11.95 9.63
N LEU A 180 26.38 11.38 10.05
CA LEU A 180 25.57 10.50 9.19
C LEU A 180 25.04 11.25 7.98
N ALA A 181 24.46 12.43 8.18
CA ALA A 181 23.92 13.24 7.09
C ALA A 181 24.99 13.64 6.07
N SER A 182 26.22 13.93 6.49
CA SER A 182 27.32 14.27 5.60
C SER A 182 27.84 13.09 4.76
N ASN A 183 27.57 11.87 5.19
CA ASN A 183 27.95 10.63 4.48
C ASN A 183 26.81 10.04 3.63
N MET A 184 25.63 10.67 3.60
CA MET A 184 24.52 10.23 2.77
C MET A 184 24.78 10.56 1.30
N THR A 185 24.54 9.60 0.42
CA THR A 185 24.60 9.80 -1.03
C THR A 185 23.19 10.07 -1.56
N TYR A 186 23.01 11.13 -2.31
CA TYR A 186 21.78 11.45 -3.01
C TYR A 186 21.77 10.81 -4.39
N MET A 187 20.66 10.14 -4.71
CA MET A 187 20.41 9.59 -6.04
C MET A 187 19.24 10.33 -6.68
N GLU A 188 19.52 11.04 -7.79
CA GLU A 188 18.48 11.71 -8.57
C GLU A 188 17.83 10.70 -9.52
N LEU A 189 16.64 10.20 -9.16
CA LEU A 189 15.94 9.16 -9.91
C LEU A 189 15.61 9.58 -11.34
N SER A 190 15.34 10.86 -11.58
CA SER A 190 15.02 11.40 -12.91
C SER A 190 16.19 11.29 -13.90
N THR A 191 17.42 11.12 -13.41
CA THR A 191 18.62 10.96 -14.26
C THR A 191 18.98 9.50 -14.51
N VAL A 192 18.31 8.55 -13.85
CA VAL A 192 18.54 7.11 -14.05
C VAL A 192 17.77 6.64 -15.29
N PRO A 193 18.41 6.16 -16.36
CA PRO A 193 17.76 5.84 -17.64
C PRO A 193 16.64 4.80 -17.52
N THR A 194 16.77 3.84 -16.61
CA THR A 194 15.81 2.73 -16.42
C THR A 194 14.68 3.05 -15.45
N TYR A 195 14.72 4.20 -14.75
CA TYR A 195 13.73 4.52 -13.72
C TYR A 195 12.28 4.56 -14.26
N MET A 196 12.09 5.16 -15.43
CA MET A 196 10.76 5.28 -16.02
C MET A 196 10.17 3.92 -16.43
N ASP A 197 11.00 3.00 -16.89
CA ASP A 197 10.56 1.64 -17.25
C ASP A 197 10.16 0.86 -15.98
N GLU A 198 10.95 0.96 -14.92
CA GLU A 198 10.62 0.40 -13.60
C GLU A 198 9.33 1.00 -13.05
N PHE A 199 9.13 2.32 -13.16
CA PHE A 199 7.92 3.00 -12.70
C PHE A 199 6.68 2.54 -13.46
N VAL A 200 6.74 2.48 -14.80
CA VAL A 200 5.62 2.01 -15.63
C VAL A 200 5.28 0.56 -15.32
N GLY A 201 6.29 -0.30 -15.14
CA GLY A 201 6.10 -1.68 -14.73
C GLY A 201 5.43 -1.81 -13.36
N ALA A 202 5.78 -0.93 -12.44
CA ALA A 202 5.22 -0.89 -11.10
C ALA A 202 3.82 -0.23 -11.01
N CYS A 203 3.33 0.44 -12.08
CA CYS A 203 1.97 0.99 -12.15
C CYS A 203 0.89 -0.07 -12.45
N PHE A 204 1.06 -1.27 -11.92
CA PHE A 204 0.10 -2.39 -11.95
C PHE A 204 0.05 -3.05 -10.57
N ILE A 205 -0.99 -3.80 -10.30
CA ILE A 205 -1.13 -4.56 -9.06
C ILE A 205 -0.88 -6.06 -9.38
N PRO A 206 0.10 -6.72 -8.78
CA PRO A 206 1.20 -6.13 -8.01
C PRO A 206 2.29 -5.49 -8.89
N HIS A 207 2.57 -6.03 -10.06
CA HIS A 207 3.56 -5.57 -11.03
C HIS A 207 3.24 -6.16 -12.41
N THR A 208 3.76 -5.57 -13.52
CA THR A 208 3.63 -6.17 -14.87
C THR A 208 4.42 -7.46 -15.02
N ASP A 209 5.55 -7.57 -14.35
CA ASP A 209 6.37 -8.78 -14.29
C ASP A 209 5.96 -9.64 -13.08
N ALA A 210 5.36 -10.81 -13.34
CA ALA A 210 4.89 -11.72 -12.30
C ALA A 210 6.03 -12.28 -11.43
N SER A 211 7.27 -12.30 -11.90
CA SER A 211 8.43 -12.75 -11.12
C SER A 211 8.77 -11.83 -9.95
N MET A 212 8.29 -10.58 -10.00
CA MET A 212 8.47 -9.60 -8.94
C MET A 212 7.54 -9.80 -7.72
N SER A 213 6.61 -10.79 -7.79
CA SER A 213 5.62 -11.06 -6.75
C SER A 213 5.33 -12.55 -6.65
N VAL A 214 6.36 -13.31 -6.24
CA VAL A 214 6.33 -14.78 -6.16
C VAL A 214 5.27 -15.26 -5.18
N SER A 215 5.10 -14.59 -4.04
CA SER A 215 4.08 -14.94 -3.03
C SER A 215 2.66 -14.84 -3.57
N TYR A 216 2.36 -13.86 -4.43
CA TYR A 216 1.06 -13.73 -5.07
C TYR A 216 0.79 -14.86 -6.08
N THR A 217 1.81 -15.26 -6.85
CA THR A 217 1.69 -16.34 -7.84
C THR A 217 1.39 -17.68 -7.18
N HIS A 218 1.95 -17.93 -6.00
CA HIS A 218 1.67 -19.13 -5.22
C HIS A 218 0.25 -19.14 -4.63
N LEU A 219 -0.28 -18.01 -4.18
CA LEU A 219 -1.67 -17.92 -3.70
C LEU A 219 -2.68 -18.25 -4.82
N ARG A 220 -2.48 -17.72 -6.02
CA ARG A 220 -3.34 -18.04 -7.17
C ARG A 220 -3.21 -19.50 -7.65
N ALA A 221 -2.03 -20.08 -7.61
CA ALA A 221 -1.81 -21.48 -7.99
C ALA A 221 -2.45 -22.47 -7.01
N HIS A 222 -2.63 -22.11 -5.75
CA HIS A 222 -3.36 -22.92 -4.77
C HIS A 222 -4.87 -22.81 -4.95
N GLU A 223 -5.41 -21.64 -5.32
CA GLU A 223 -6.85 -21.47 -5.58
C GLU A 223 -7.31 -22.25 -6.80
N THR A 224 -6.54 -22.28 -7.89
CA THR A 224 -6.88 -23.05 -9.12
C THR A 224 -6.76 -24.57 -8.96
N ARG A 225 -6.16 -25.08 -7.89
CA ARG A 225 -6.09 -26.53 -7.61
C ARG A 225 -7.27 -27.07 -6.82
N HIS A 226 -8.10 -26.21 -6.23
CA HIS A 226 -9.31 -26.62 -5.53
C HIS A 226 -10.56 -26.63 -6.40
N ASP A 227 -10.48 -26.12 -7.64
CA ASP A 227 -11.59 -26.05 -8.60
C ASP A 227 -11.50 -27.13 -9.71
N LEU A 228 -10.70 -28.20 -9.54
CA LEU A 228 -10.62 -29.40 -10.35
C LEU A 228 -10.84 -30.64 -9.49
#